data_cd0772cc2c360b34031efaa205dc3a77
#
_entry.id   cd0772cc2c360b34031efaa205dc3a77
#
_cell.length_a   1.000
_cell.length_b   1.000
_cell.length_c   1.000
_cell.angle_alpha   90.00
_cell.angle_beta   90.00
_cell.angle_gamma   90.00
#
_symmetry.space_group_name_H-M   'P 1'
#
loop_
_entity.id
_entity.type
_entity.pdbx_description
1 polymer ?
#
loop_
_entity_poly.entity_id
_entity_poly.type
_entity_poly.pdbx_seq_one_letter_code
_entity_poly.pdbx_strand_id
1 'polypeptide(L)' 'MRIIRLKDVIDSTGLGRSSVYKHISEGTFPKPVSLGDRCVGWVEGEVHDWSMARVEERDLAEVTAT' A
#
# COMPACT_ATOMS: atom_id res chain seq x y z
N MET A 1 0.86 -14.89 -7.79
CA MET A 1 0.97 -13.99 -6.61
C MET A 1 2.44 -13.70 -6.33
N ARG A 2 2.76 -12.46 -6.08
CA ARG A 2 4.13 -12.06 -5.78
C ARG A 2 4.18 -11.37 -4.42
N ILE A 3 5.20 -11.69 -3.64
CA ILE A 3 5.45 -11.03 -2.35
C ILE A 3 6.59 -10.04 -2.55
N ILE A 4 6.37 -8.81 -2.10
CA ILE A 4 7.37 -7.74 -2.21
C ILE A 4 7.76 -7.26 -0.81
N ARG A 5 8.93 -6.65 -0.72
CA ARG A 5 9.46 -6.16 0.55
C ARG A 5 9.12 -4.68 0.75
N LEU A 6 9.38 -4.18 1.95
CA LEU A 6 9.08 -2.78 2.28
C LEU A 6 9.68 -1.80 1.29
N LYS A 7 10.91 -2.03 0.85
CA LYS A 7 11.56 -1.17 -0.13
C LYS A 7 10.72 -1.04 -1.40
N ASP A 8 10.20 -2.17 -1.88
CA ASP A 8 9.36 -2.19 -3.08
C ASP A 8 8.04 -1.48 -2.85
N VAL A 9 7.47 -1.64 -1.66
CA VAL A 9 6.23 -0.95 -1.28
C VAL A 9 6.46 0.57 -1.31
N ILE A 10 7.54 1.02 -0.72
CA ILE A 10 7.90 2.43 -0.69
C ILE A 10 8.11 2.96 -2.12
N ASP A 11 8.84 2.21 -2.94
CA ASP A 11 9.13 2.61 -4.32
C ASP A 11 7.85 2.69 -5.16
N SER A 12 6.92 1.76 -4.97
CA SER A 12 5.71 1.70 -5.80
C SER A 12 4.63 2.67 -5.34
N THR A 13 4.56 2.98 -4.04
CA THR A 13 3.52 3.87 -3.51
C THR A 13 3.99 5.31 -3.33
N GLY A 14 5.30 5.51 -3.23
CA GLY A 14 5.86 6.82 -2.95
C GLY A 14 5.72 7.24 -1.49
N LEU A 15 5.18 6.38 -0.63
CA LEU A 15 5.06 6.67 0.79
C LEU A 15 6.37 6.38 1.51
N GLY A 16 6.64 7.14 2.57
CA GLY A 16 7.77 6.83 3.44
C GLY A 16 7.44 5.67 4.36
N ARG A 17 8.47 5.11 4.99
CA ARG A 17 8.32 3.98 5.91
C ARG A 17 7.29 4.27 7.02
N SER A 18 7.41 5.43 7.65
CA SER A 18 6.51 5.81 8.74
C SER A 18 5.07 5.90 8.27
N SER A 19 4.85 6.44 7.07
CA SER A 19 3.51 6.56 6.50
C SER A 19 2.89 5.20 6.22
N VAL A 20 3.68 4.25 5.70
CA VAL A 20 3.20 2.89 5.45
C VAL A 20 2.71 2.25 6.76
N TYR A 21 3.53 2.31 7.81
CA TYR A 21 3.17 1.70 9.09
C TYR A 21 2.02 2.43 9.78
N LYS A 22 1.92 3.74 9.59
CA LYS A 22 0.79 4.50 10.11
C LYS A 22 -0.52 4.01 9.45
N HIS A 23 -0.54 3.88 8.14
CA HIS A 23 -1.70 3.38 7.42
C HIS A 23 -2.07 1.96 7.85
N ILE A 24 -1.07 1.12 8.09
CA ILE A 24 -1.31 -0.25 8.57
C ILE A 24 -2.01 -0.21 9.93
N SER A 25 -1.53 0.63 10.85
CA SER A 25 -2.12 0.72 12.19
C SER A 25 -3.54 1.29 12.16
N GLU A 26 -3.84 2.11 11.16
CA GLU A 26 -5.18 2.67 10.98
C GLU A 26 -6.13 1.73 10.23
N GLY A 27 -5.59 0.62 9.73
CA GLY A 27 -6.38 -0.34 8.96
C GLY A 27 -6.67 0.09 7.53
N THR A 28 -5.93 1.06 7.01
CA THR A 28 -6.17 1.60 5.67
C THR A 28 -5.16 1.14 4.63
N PHE A 29 -4.28 0.23 4.99
CA PHE A 29 -3.26 -0.31 4.10
C PHE A 29 -3.15 -1.82 4.32
N PRO A 30 -2.84 -2.61 3.29
CA PRO A 30 -2.71 -4.06 3.44
C PRO A 30 -1.68 -4.43 4.50
N LYS A 31 -2.02 -5.41 5.32
CA LYS A 31 -1.12 -5.86 6.38
C LYS A 31 -0.01 -6.72 5.81
N PRO A 32 1.20 -6.63 6.36
CA PRO A 32 2.30 -7.46 5.90
C PRO A 32 2.08 -8.92 6.27
N VAL A 33 2.68 -9.80 5.47
CA VAL A 33 2.68 -11.23 5.69
C VAL A 33 4.00 -11.61 6.31
N SER A 34 3.99 -12.45 7.34
CA SER A 34 5.23 -12.95 7.94
C SER A 34 5.89 -13.94 6.99
N LEU A 35 7.17 -13.74 6.72
CA LEU A 35 7.95 -14.62 5.85
C LEU A 35 8.94 -15.47 6.66
N GLY A 36 8.88 -15.36 7.99
CA GLY A 36 9.81 -16.06 8.87
C GLY A 36 10.33 -15.12 9.95
N ASP A 37 11.46 -15.45 10.55
CA ASP A 37 12.02 -14.66 11.64
C ASP A 37 12.35 -13.24 11.16
N ARG A 38 11.63 -12.26 11.70
CA ARG A 38 11.87 -10.83 11.44
C ARG A 38 11.78 -10.44 9.97
N CYS A 39 11.20 -11.30 9.15
CA CYS A 39 11.00 -11.00 7.73
C CYS A 39 9.52 -10.85 7.44
N VAL A 40 9.16 -9.73 6.84
CA VAL A 40 7.79 -9.51 6.42
C VAL A 40 7.78 -9.07 4.96
N GLY A 41 6.66 -9.29 4.30
CA GLY A 41 6.46 -8.83 2.94
C GLY A 41 5.00 -8.51 2.72
N TRP A 42 4.69 -8.00 1.56
CA TRP A 42 3.32 -7.66 1.18
C TRP A 42 2.96 -8.38 -0.10
N VAL A 43 1.69 -8.73 -0.23
CA VAL A 43 1.19 -9.29 -1.49
C VAL A 43 1.14 -8.15 -2.50
N GLU A 44 1.89 -8.26 -3.57
CA GLU A 44 1.99 -7.20 -4.59
C GLU A 44 0.62 -6.78 -5.12
N GLY A 45 -0.25 -7.75 -5.39
CA GLY A 45 -1.60 -7.47 -5.88
C GLY A 45 -2.41 -6.62 -4.93
N GLU A 46 -2.27 -6.85 -3.62
CA GLU A 46 -2.97 -6.06 -2.61
C GLU A 46 -2.49 -4.61 -2.60
N VAL A 47 -1.17 -4.42 -2.70
CA VAL A 47 -0.59 -3.08 -2.77
C VAL A 47 -1.04 -2.37 -4.03
N HIS A 48 -1.06 -3.09 -5.15
CA HIS A 48 -1.54 -2.54 -6.42
C HIS A 48 -3.00 -2.12 -6.32
N ASP A 49 -3.85 -2.97 -5.77
CA ASP A 49 -5.28 -2.67 -5.59
C ASP A 49 -5.49 -1.47 -4.69
N TRP A 50 -4.70 -1.37 -3.63
CA TRP A 50 -4.75 -0.21 -2.74
C TRP A 50 -4.40 1.07 -3.49
N SER A 51 -3.35 1.02 -4.31
CA SER A 51 -2.92 2.16 -5.12
C SER A 51 -3.99 2.57 -6.12
N MET A 52 -4.60 1.58 -6.78
CA MET A 52 -5.67 1.85 -7.74
C MET A 52 -6.89 2.48 -7.07
N ALA A 53 -7.19 2.05 -5.85
CA ALA A 53 -8.29 2.65 -5.09
C ALA A 53 -8.02 4.13 -4.79
N ARG A 54 -6.77 4.49 -4.51
CA ARG A 54 -6.40 5.90 -4.29
C ARG A 54 -6.55 6.70 -5.57
N VAL A 55 -6.17 6.12 -6.70
CA VAL A 55 -6.32 6.77 -8.00
C VAL A 55 -7.80 7.00 -8.31
N GLU A 56 -8.64 6.02 -8.07
CA GLU A 56 -10.08 6.13 -8.29
C GLU A 56 -10.70 7.22 -7.42
N GLU A 57 -10.29 7.32 -6.16
CA GLU A 57 -10.76 8.37 -5.26
C GLU A 57 -10.43 9.76 -5.79
N ARG A 58 -9.19 9.93 -6.28
CA ARG A 58 -8.79 11.20 -6.87
C ARG A 58 -9.65 11.55 -8.09
N ASP A 59 -9.84 10.57 -8.96
CA ASP A 59 -10.60 10.79 -10.20
C ASP A 59 -12.05 11.16 -9.91
N LEU A 60 -12.66 10.50 -8.93
CA LEU A 60 -14.02 10.82 -8.50
C LEU A 60 -14.09 12.23 -7.90
N ALA A 61 -13.11 12.60 -7.10
CA ALA A 61 -13.05 13.93 -6.49
C ALA A 61 -12.88 15.01 -7.56
N GLU A 62 -12.05 14.77 -8.57
CA GLU A 62 -11.83 15.70 -9.66
C GLU A 62 -13.11 15.91 -10.48
N VAL A 63 -13.85 14.82 -10.74
CA VAL A 63 -15.12 14.91 -11.46
C VAL A 63 -16.14 15.74 -10.68
N THR A 64 -16.17 15.60 -9.36
CA THR A 64 -17.09 16.38 -8.52
C THR A 64 -16.61 17.82 -8.31
N ALA A 65 -15.31 18.05 -8.39
CA ALA A 65 -14.75 19.39 -8.16
C ALA A 65 -14.91 20.32 -9.35
N THR A 66 -15.11 19.74 -10.52
CA THR A 66 -15.31 20.53 -11.73
C THR A 66 -16.79 20.67 -12.07
#